data_15fdaffe552ebbc3d61eb63ffc47bfc5
#
_entry.id   15fdaffe552ebbc3d61eb63ffc47bfc5
#
_cell.length_a   1.000
_cell.length_b   1.000
_cell.length_c   1.000
_cell.angle_alpha   90.00
_cell.angle_beta   90.00
_cell.angle_gamma   90.00
#
_symmetry.space_group_name_H-M   'P 1'
#
loop_
_entity.id
_entity.type
_entity.pdbx_description
1 polymer ?
#
loop_
_entity_poly.entity_id
_entity_poly.type
_entity_poly.pdbx_seq_one_letter_code
_entity_poly.pdbx_strand_id
1 'polypeptide(L)'
;MCMQMNNKVFNIWTQFEQNRQKGMVKRLYTSDSAINVYCIYQHPEEHYGIALSFPKSIKFNGNPFSNLSELNVSLYEDTSFKNSWLLCATITDRDKKSEFSYMCENIIQTVLKESNIKSAVATFANTLIKWKNLFDKVRTGGLSREEQQGLYGELCMLHKFIENTDDLYSSVNYYIGTDKALRDFQGRNWAV
;
A
#
# COMPACT_ATOMS: atom_id res chain seq x y z
N MET A 1 -21.07 -12.36 0.32
CA MET A 1 -20.04 -13.42 0.20
C MET A 1 -18.74 -12.70 -0.13
N CYS A 2 -17.96 -12.30 0.92
CA CYS A 2 -16.67 -11.64 0.71
C CYS A 2 -15.73 -12.63 0.02
N MET A 3 -15.26 -12.29 -1.18
CA MET A 3 -14.10 -12.94 -1.78
C MET A 3 -12.93 -12.77 -0.80
N GLN A 4 -12.56 -13.83 -0.09
CA GLN A 4 -11.25 -13.92 0.55
C GLN A 4 -10.22 -13.93 -0.58
N MET A 5 -9.74 -12.76 -0.96
CA MET A 5 -8.54 -12.66 -1.79
C MET A 5 -7.43 -13.35 -1.03
N ASN A 6 -6.86 -14.39 -1.64
CA ASN A 6 -5.82 -15.22 -1.04
C ASN A 6 -4.53 -14.40 -0.92
N ASN A 7 -4.42 -13.58 0.15
CA ASN A 7 -3.24 -12.74 0.41
C ASN A 7 -2.13 -13.63 0.97
N LYS A 8 -1.14 -13.93 0.14
CA LYS A 8 -0.03 -14.82 0.47
C LYS A 8 0.83 -14.26 1.61
N VAL A 9 1.07 -12.94 1.62
CA VAL A 9 1.83 -12.27 2.68
C VAL A 9 1.14 -12.45 4.03
N PHE A 10 -0.17 -12.19 4.11
CA PHE A 10 -0.95 -12.36 5.33
C PHE A 10 -0.88 -13.79 5.86
N ASN A 11 -1.02 -14.77 4.97
CA ASN A 11 -0.95 -16.19 5.34
C ASN A 11 0.43 -16.58 5.87
N ILE A 12 1.52 -16.07 5.29
CA ILE A 12 2.89 -16.32 5.77
C ILE A 12 3.08 -15.72 7.16
N TRP A 13 2.62 -14.50 7.41
CA TRP A 13 2.72 -13.86 8.73
C TRP A 13 1.91 -14.62 9.79
N THR A 14 0.72 -15.11 9.46
CA THR A 14 -0.10 -15.93 10.37
C THR A 14 0.61 -17.23 10.77
N GLN A 15 1.39 -17.82 9.85
CA GLN A 15 2.23 -18.99 10.18
C GLN A 15 3.42 -18.62 11.08
N PHE A 16 3.98 -17.42 10.95
CA PHE A 16 5.07 -16.94 11.82
C PHE A 16 4.60 -16.72 13.26
N GLU A 17 3.39 -16.23 13.48
CA GLU A 17 2.80 -16.03 14.81
C GLU A 17 2.70 -17.34 15.62
N GLN A 18 2.50 -18.43 14.92
CA GLN A 18 2.44 -19.75 15.55
C GLN A 18 3.83 -20.25 16.01
N ASN A 19 4.89 -19.67 15.44
CA ASN A 19 6.27 -20.08 15.67
C ASN A 19 6.97 -19.03 16.55
N ARG A 20 6.99 -19.24 17.89
CA ARG A 20 7.53 -18.30 18.89
C ARG A 20 9.05 -18.19 18.89
N GLN A 21 9.68 -18.21 17.74
CA GLN A 21 11.12 -18.06 17.61
C GLN A 21 11.51 -16.61 17.85
N LYS A 22 12.40 -16.34 18.81
CA LYS A 22 12.90 -14.98 19.11
C LYS A 22 13.75 -14.43 17.97
N GLY A 23 13.64 -13.12 17.75
CA GLY A 23 14.34 -12.39 16.71
C GLY A 23 13.56 -12.26 15.41
N MET A 24 14.28 -11.90 14.35
CA MET A 24 13.66 -11.74 13.03
C MET A 24 13.63 -13.10 12.31
N VAL A 25 12.43 -13.57 11.98
CA VAL A 25 12.21 -14.70 11.07
C VAL A 25 11.90 -14.18 9.68
N LYS A 26 12.45 -14.84 8.65
CA LYS A 26 12.19 -14.50 7.26
C LYS A 26 11.89 -15.74 6.41
N ARG A 27 11.00 -15.57 5.43
CA ARG A 27 10.68 -16.60 4.43
C ARG A 27 10.67 -15.97 3.05
N LEU A 28 11.36 -16.60 2.12
CA LEU A 28 11.34 -16.19 0.72
C LEU A 28 9.89 -16.24 0.19
N TYR A 29 9.47 -15.16 -0.45
CA TYR A 29 8.10 -15.06 -0.97
C TYR A 29 7.86 -16.03 -2.14
N THR A 30 8.83 -16.14 -3.06
CA THR A 30 8.82 -17.11 -4.15
C THR A 30 10.25 -17.51 -4.53
N SER A 31 10.42 -18.74 -4.98
CA SER A 31 11.66 -19.26 -5.57
C SER A 31 11.76 -19.01 -7.09
N ASP A 32 10.69 -18.55 -7.72
CA ASP A 32 10.58 -18.43 -9.18
C ASP A 32 11.18 -17.12 -9.73
N SER A 33 11.87 -16.37 -8.88
CA SER A 33 12.49 -15.09 -9.24
C SER A 33 13.96 -15.03 -8.81
N ALA A 34 14.79 -14.37 -9.62
CA ALA A 34 16.15 -14.02 -9.25
C ALA A 34 16.22 -12.92 -8.19
N ILE A 35 15.12 -12.23 -7.91
CA ILE A 35 15.00 -11.16 -6.93
C ILE A 35 14.50 -11.74 -5.62
N ASN A 36 15.32 -11.68 -4.57
CA ASN A 36 15.02 -12.26 -3.27
C ASN A 36 14.20 -11.29 -2.42
N VAL A 37 12.89 -11.45 -2.43
CA VAL A 37 11.95 -10.73 -1.54
C VAL A 37 11.42 -11.69 -0.48
N TYR A 38 11.41 -11.24 0.76
CA TYR A 38 11.02 -12.03 1.92
C TYR A 38 9.82 -11.41 2.62
N CYS A 39 8.93 -12.25 3.16
CA CYS A 39 8.08 -11.89 4.27
C CYS A 39 8.89 -12.02 5.55
N ILE A 40 8.78 -11.04 6.44
CA ILE A 40 9.49 -11.02 7.72
C ILE A 40 8.54 -10.80 8.89
N TYR A 41 8.94 -11.29 10.05
CA TYR A 41 8.27 -11.07 11.32
C TYR A 41 9.30 -10.97 12.42
N GLN A 42 9.16 -10.02 13.33
CA GLN A 42 10.08 -9.77 14.42
C GLN A 42 9.40 -10.06 15.75
N HIS A 43 9.99 -10.93 16.55
CA HIS A 43 9.52 -11.30 17.88
C HIS A 43 10.56 -10.91 18.93
N PRO A 44 10.20 -10.31 20.08
CA PRO A 44 8.87 -10.21 20.68
C PRO A 44 8.05 -8.99 20.25
N GLU A 45 8.59 -8.05 19.48
CA GLU A 45 7.96 -6.78 19.12
C GLU A 45 6.71 -6.98 18.27
N GLU A 46 6.57 -8.16 17.63
CA GLU A 46 5.45 -8.56 16.77
C GLU A 46 5.24 -7.61 15.56
N HIS A 47 6.35 -7.18 14.99
CA HIS A 47 6.35 -6.37 13.79
C HIS A 47 6.27 -7.25 12.53
N TYR A 48 5.27 -6.98 11.71
CA TYR A 48 5.11 -7.61 10.40
C TYR A 48 5.82 -6.80 9.33
N GLY A 49 6.37 -7.47 8.32
CA GLY A 49 7.05 -6.76 7.24
C GLY A 49 7.41 -7.59 6.04
N ILE A 50 8.04 -6.90 5.11
CA ILE A 50 8.70 -7.46 3.94
C ILE A 50 10.14 -6.97 3.88
N ALA A 51 11.01 -7.73 3.21
CA ALA A 51 12.39 -7.36 3.04
C ALA A 51 12.89 -7.71 1.64
N LEU A 52 13.76 -6.87 1.10
CA LEU A 52 14.47 -7.08 -0.17
C LEU A 52 15.96 -7.25 0.11
N SER A 53 16.55 -8.36 -0.36
CA SER A 53 18.00 -8.60 -0.27
C SER A 53 18.68 -8.12 -1.55
N PHE A 54 19.79 -7.36 -1.42
CA PHE A 54 20.55 -6.86 -2.55
C PHE A 54 22.03 -6.60 -2.18
N PRO A 55 22.96 -6.62 -3.18
CA PRO A 55 24.38 -6.41 -2.94
C PRO A 55 24.70 -5.02 -2.35
N LYS A 56 25.66 -4.94 -1.44
CA LYS A 56 26.16 -3.68 -0.83
C LYS A 56 26.72 -2.67 -1.84
N SER A 57 27.05 -3.11 -3.05
CA SER A 57 27.49 -2.24 -4.14
C SER A 57 26.38 -1.31 -4.66
N ILE A 58 25.11 -1.62 -4.40
CA ILE A 58 23.97 -0.78 -4.74
C ILE A 58 23.73 0.20 -3.60
N LYS A 59 23.85 1.50 -3.89
CA LYS A 59 23.57 2.55 -2.91
C LYS A 59 22.07 2.70 -2.70
N PHE A 60 21.66 2.72 -1.44
CA PHE A 60 20.27 3.01 -1.02
C PHE A 60 20.26 4.29 -0.19
N ASN A 61 19.35 5.22 -0.51
CA ASN A 61 19.14 6.43 0.27
C ASN A 61 17.88 6.27 1.13
N GLY A 62 18.06 6.19 2.45
CA GLY A 62 16.98 6.02 3.43
C GLY A 62 16.27 7.32 3.85
N ASN A 63 16.80 8.50 3.51
CA ASN A 63 16.26 9.79 3.95
C ASN A 63 14.77 10.00 3.71
N PRO A 64 14.17 9.55 2.58
CA PRO A 64 12.73 9.71 2.34
C PRO A 64 11.82 9.00 3.35
N PHE A 65 12.36 8.09 4.16
CA PHE A 65 11.61 7.25 5.10
C PHE A 65 11.77 7.66 6.57
N SER A 66 12.53 8.72 6.86
CA SER A 66 12.89 9.13 8.24
C SER A 66 11.71 9.62 9.09
N ASN A 67 10.56 9.94 8.49
CA ASN A 67 9.39 10.54 9.18
C ASN A 67 8.13 9.68 9.06
N LEU A 68 8.25 8.37 9.04
CA LEU A 68 7.10 7.46 9.02
C LEU A 68 6.74 7.06 10.45
N SER A 69 5.55 7.42 10.92
CA SER A 69 5.12 7.15 12.30
C SER A 69 4.75 5.69 12.55
N GLU A 70 4.29 4.98 11.54
CA GLU A 70 3.77 3.61 11.67
C GLU A 70 4.54 2.60 10.83
N LEU A 71 5.19 3.05 9.76
CA LEU A 71 6.01 2.24 8.88
C LEU A 71 7.49 2.49 9.18
N ASN A 72 8.19 1.47 9.63
CA ASN A 72 9.63 1.53 9.83
C ASN A 72 10.36 0.94 8.63
N VAL A 73 11.25 1.75 8.02
CA VAL A 73 12.12 1.29 6.92
C VAL A 73 13.55 1.29 7.42
N SER A 74 14.15 0.11 7.47
CA SER A 74 15.49 -0.11 8.04
C SER A 74 16.35 -0.94 7.12
N LEU A 75 17.65 -0.70 7.17
CA LEU A 75 18.65 -1.42 6.40
C LEU A 75 19.54 -2.22 7.35
N TYR A 76 19.53 -3.53 7.19
CA TYR A 76 20.36 -4.47 7.95
C TYR A 76 21.35 -5.19 7.04
N GLU A 77 22.38 -5.77 7.64
CA GLU A 77 23.21 -6.74 6.92
C GLU A 77 22.40 -8.03 6.70
N ASP A 78 22.42 -8.54 5.47
CA ASP A 78 21.78 -9.83 5.21
C ASP A 78 22.71 -10.97 5.61
N THR A 79 22.38 -11.63 6.72
CA THR A 79 23.19 -12.76 7.24
C THR A 79 23.14 -14.00 6.35
N SER A 80 22.21 -14.08 5.41
CA SER A 80 22.09 -15.23 4.46
C SER A 80 22.98 -15.08 3.23
N PHE A 81 23.40 -13.86 2.89
CA PHE A 81 24.24 -13.59 1.73
C PHE A 81 25.38 -12.65 2.09
N LYS A 82 26.62 -13.07 1.82
CA LYS A 82 27.81 -12.22 2.03
C LYS A 82 27.71 -10.95 1.18
N ASN A 83 28.16 -9.83 1.75
CA ASN A 83 28.16 -8.52 1.08
C ASN A 83 26.77 -8.06 0.58
N SER A 84 25.71 -8.39 1.28
CA SER A 84 24.37 -7.98 0.94
C SER A 84 23.71 -7.19 2.06
N TRP A 85 22.83 -6.28 1.64
CA TRP A 85 21.90 -5.57 2.49
C TRP A 85 20.53 -6.25 2.49
N LEU A 86 19.82 -6.13 3.60
CA LEU A 86 18.43 -6.49 3.76
C LEU A 86 17.64 -5.21 4.06
N LEU A 87 16.94 -4.68 3.06
CA LEU A 87 16.05 -3.54 3.19
C LEU A 87 14.70 -4.02 3.69
N CYS A 88 14.38 -3.67 4.93
CA CYS A 88 13.14 -4.08 5.60
C CYS A 88 12.15 -2.93 5.64
N ALA A 89 10.88 -3.22 5.39
CA ALA A 89 9.74 -2.36 5.64
C ALA A 89 8.79 -3.08 6.60
N THR A 90 8.60 -2.53 7.81
CA THR A 90 7.82 -3.17 8.88
C THR A 90 6.77 -2.22 9.43
N ILE A 91 5.65 -2.78 9.89
CA ILE A 91 4.62 -2.06 10.62
C ILE A 91 4.70 -2.41 12.09
N THR A 92 4.44 -1.39 12.96
CA THR A 92 4.41 -1.55 14.42
C THR A 92 3.00 -1.74 14.96
N ASP A 93 1.99 -1.25 14.23
CA ASP A 93 0.58 -1.35 14.60
C ASP A 93 -0.02 -2.66 14.09
N ARG A 94 -0.34 -3.55 15.02
CA ARG A 94 -0.89 -4.89 14.73
C ARG A 94 -2.30 -4.84 14.13
N ASP A 95 -3.09 -3.86 14.53
CA ASP A 95 -4.48 -3.75 14.08
C ASP A 95 -4.56 -3.49 12.57
N LYS A 96 -3.47 -2.98 11.99
CA LYS A 96 -3.34 -2.73 10.54
C LYS A 96 -2.67 -3.86 9.76
N LYS A 97 -2.48 -5.03 10.36
CA LYS A 97 -1.86 -6.20 9.70
C LYS A 97 -2.52 -6.53 8.37
N SER A 98 -3.85 -6.50 8.32
CA SER A 98 -4.60 -6.84 7.11
C SER A 98 -4.29 -5.86 5.97
N GLU A 99 -4.49 -4.57 6.20
CA GLU A 99 -4.28 -3.49 5.22
C GLU A 99 -2.82 -3.44 4.76
N PHE A 100 -1.90 -3.57 5.72
CA PHE A 100 -0.47 -3.61 5.43
C PHE A 100 -0.08 -4.82 4.58
N SER A 101 -0.75 -5.96 4.76
CA SER A 101 -0.49 -7.14 3.94
C SER A 101 -0.82 -6.92 2.46
N TYR A 102 -1.88 -6.18 2.14
CA TYR A 102 -2.22 -5.81 0.75
C TYR A 102 -1.20 -4.84 0.15
N MET A 103 -0.74 -3.87 0.94
CA MET A 103 0.35 -2.98 0.53
C MET A 103 1.62 -3.78 0.20
N CYS A 104 2.01 -4.68 1.10
CA CYS A 104 3.18 -5.54 0.93
C CYS A 104 3.04 -6.45 -0.30
N GLU A 105 1.88 -7.05 -0.51
CA GLU A 105 1.60 -7.86 -1.69
C GLU A 105 1.78 -7.04 -2.98
N ASN A 106 1.24 -5.82 -3.04
CA ASN A 106 1.41 -4.91 -4.17
C ASN A 106 2.88 -4.57 -4.43
N ILE A 107 3.65 -4.26 -3.37
CA ILE A 107 5.09 -3.96 -3.48
C ILE A 107 5.83 -5.18 -4.04
N ILE A 108 5.60 -6.36 -3.47
CA ILE A 108 6.26 -7.60 -3.91
C ILE A 108 5.95 -7.88 -5.38
N GLN A 109 4.69 -7.85 -5.77
CA GLN A 109 4.27 -8.13 -7.14
C GLN A 109 4.86 -7.13 -8.14
N THR A 110 5.05 -5.87 -7.73
CA THR A 110 5.66 -4.85 -8.57
C THR A 110 7.17 -5.06 -8.71
N VAL A 111 7.85 -5.39 -7.60
CA VAL A 111 9.29 -5.65 -7.57
C VAL A 111 9.67 -6.90 -8.33
N LEU A 112 8.87 -7.96 -8.24
CA LEU A 112 9.14 -9.23 -8.94
C LEU A 112 9.01 -9.14 -10.47
N LYS A 113 8.44 -8.07 -11.02
CA LYS A 113 8.40 -7.80 -12.48
C LYS A 113 9.69 -7.19 -13.01
N GLU A 114 10.58 -6.74 -12.11
CA GLU A 114 11.83 -6.12 -12.53
C GLU A 114 12.83 -7.14 -13.08
N SER A 115 13.59 -6.73 -14.08
CA SER A 115 14.54 -7.61 -14.76
C SER A 115 15.91 -7.71 -14.07
N ASN A 116 16.19 -6.79 -13.14
CA ASN A 116 17.46 -6.74 -12.42
C ASN A 116 17.30 -6.17 -11.01
N ILE A 117 18.25 -6.48 -10.14
CA ILE A 117 18.20 -6.11 -8.72
C ILE A 117 18.30 -4.58 -8.50
N LYS A 118 18.99 -3.83 -9.35
CA LYS A 118 19.10 -2.37 -9.20
C LYS A 118 17.76 -1.68 -9.44
N SER A 119 17.04 -2.09 -10.49
CA SER A 119 15.68 -1.59 -10.73
C SER A 119 14.71 -2.07 -9.65
N ALA A 120 14.85 -3.30 -9.16
CA ALA A 120 14.04 -3.83 -8.08
C ALA A 120 14.16 -3.00 -6.78
N VAL A 121 15.37 -2.60 -6.38
CA VAL A 121 15.60 -1.71 -5.23
C VAL A 121 14.94 -0.36 -5.43
N ALA A 122 15.08 0.24 -6.61
CA ALA A 122 14.44 1.52 -6.93
C ALA A 122 12.90 1.40 -6.91
N THR A 123 12.35 0.34 -7.49
CA THR A 123 10.91 0.07 -7.53
C THR A 123 10.35 -0.19 -6.13
N PHE A 124 11.06 -0.95 -5.29
CA PHE A 124 10.69 -1.16 -3.89
C PHE A 124 10.58 0.18 -3.15
N ALA A 125 11.62 1.03 -3.23
CA ALA A 125 11.64 2.33 -2.59
C ALA A 125 10.54 3.27 -3.12
N ASN A 126 10.40 3.38 -4.45
CA ASN A 126 9.40 4.25 -5.08
C ASN A 126 7.97 3.83 -4.75
N THR A 127 7.70 2.52 -4.67
CA THR A 127 6.38 2.01 -4.33
C THR A 127 6.06 2.28 -2.85
N LEU A 128 7.03 2.13 -1.95
CA LEU A 128 6.89 2.55 -0.55
C LEU A 128 6.58 4.05 -0.42
N ILE A 129 7.29 4.91 -1.18
CA ILE A 129 7.04 6.37 -1.17
C ILE A 129 5.63 6.69 -1.67
N LYS A 130 5.14 6.01 -2.72
CA LYS A 130 3.76 6.18 -3.21
C LYS A 130 2.74 5.85 -2.12
N TRP A 131 2.91 4.74 -1.42
CA TRP A 131 2.05 4.35 -0.31
C TRP A 131 2.14 5.33 0.85
N LYS A 132 3.37 5.78 1.22
CA LYS A 132 3.56 6.83 2.21
C LYS A 132 2.74 8.07 1.86
N ASN A 133 2.90 8.59 0.64
CA ASN A 133 2.21 9.79 0.20
C ASN A 133 0.68 9.62 0.20
N LEU A 134 0.19 8.42 -0.07
CA LEU A 134 -1.22 8.09 0.04
C LEU A 134 -1.70 8.18 1.51
N PHE A 135 -0.95 7.56 2.43
CA PHE A 135 -1.29 7.60 3.86
C PHE A 135 -1.15 9.01 4.45
N ASP A 136 -0.12 9.76 4.06
CA ASP A 136 0.05 11.14 4.51
C ASP A 136 -1.11 12.04 4.05
N LYS A 137 -1.60 11.86 2.84
CA LYS A 137 -2.81 12.57 2.36
C LYS A 137 -4.07 12.19 3.16
N VAL A 138 -4.21 10.93 3.51
CA VAL A 138 -5.33 10.47 4.36
C VAL A 138 -5.20 11.02 5.79
N ARG A 139 -3.98 11.18 6.32
CA ARG A 139 -3.74 11.69 7.68
C ARG A 139 -3.81 13.21 7.80
N THR A 140 -3.38 13.96 6.78
CA THR A 140 -3.34 15.44 6.82
C THR A 140 -4.66 16.08 6.40
N GLY A 141 -5.61 15.31 5.92
CA GLY A 141 -6.89 15.82 5.50
C GLY A 141 -7.83 14.69 5.11
N GLY A 142 -8.57 14.16 6.05
CA GLY A 142 -9.94 13.87 5.72
C GLY A 142 -10.52 15.18 5.16
N LEU A 143 -11.50 15.11 4.28
CA LEU A 143 -12.19 16.28 3.77
C LEU A 143 -12.47 17.26 4.94
N SER A 144 -12.16 18.54 4.78
CA SER A 144 -12.55 19.56 5.72
C SER A 144 -14.06 19.48 5.96
N ARG A 145 -14.55 20.09 7.00
CA ARG A 145 -16.00 20.09 7.28
C ARG A 145 -16.80 20.64 6.08
N GLU A 146 -16.25 21.62 5.41
CA GLU A 146 -16.80 22.26 4.22
C GLU A 146 -16.79 21.29 3.02
N GLU A 147 -15.66 20.61 2.80
CA GLU A 147 -15.54 19.60 1.74
C GLU A 147 -16.44 18.38 1.99
N GLN A 148 -16.57 17.96 3.27
CA GLN A 148 -17.52 16.89 3.64
C GLN A 148 -18.96 17.29 3.36
N GLN A 149 -19.34 18.55 3.68
CA GLN A 149 -20.67 19.08 3.39
C GLN A 149 -20.91 19.18 1.89
N GLY A 150 -19.91 19.62 1.12
CA GLY A 150 -19.97 19.67 -0.35
C GLY A 150 -20.21 18.29 -0.91
N LEU A 151 -19.35 17.32 -0.59
CA LEU A 151 -19.48 15.94 -1.06
C LEU A 151 -20.84 15.31 -0.64
N TYR A 152 -21.29 15.57 0.58
CA TYR A 152 -22.60 15.09 1.02
C TYR A 152 -23.73 15.68 0.17
N GLY A 153 -23.66 16.96 -0.16
CA GLY A 153 -24.61 17.64 -1.06
C GLY A 153 -24.61 17.01 -2.46
N GLU A 154 -23.43 16.76 -3.03
CA GLU A 154 -23.27 16.10 -4.33
C GLU A 154 -23.89 14.68 -4.32
N LEU A 155 -23.59 13.89 -3.29
CA LEU A 155 -24.15 12.53 -3.15
C LEU A 155 -25.67 12.53 -2.98
N CYS A 156 -26.22 13.51 -2.24
CA CYS A 156 -27.69 13.69 -2.12
C CYS A 156 -28.31 14.05 -3.45
N MET A 157 -27.66 14.89 -4.25
CA MET A 157 -28.12 15.30 -5.57
C MET A 157 -28.07 14.11 -6.55
N LEU A 158 -26.96 13.37 -6.56
CA LEU A 158 -26.83 12.15 -7.37
C LEU A 158 -27.91 11.12 -7.01
N HIS A 159 -28.17 10.93 -5.71
CA HIS A 159 -29.23 10.03 -5.25
C HIS A 159 -30.62 10.45 -5.80
N LYS A 160 -30.91 11.74 -5.74
CA LYS A 160 -32.16 12.26 -6.30
C LYS A 160 -32.29 12.06 -7.83
N PHE A 161 -31.16 12.22 -8.56
CA PHE A 161 -31.17 11.91 -9.99
C PHE A 161 -31.45 10.44 -10.25
N ILE A 162 -30.83 9.54 -9.48
CA ILE A 162 -31.03 8.10 -9.58
C ILE A 162 -32.49 7.72 -9.26
N GLU A 163 -33.09 8.32 -8.22
CA GLU A 163 -34.49 8.03 -7.84
C GLU A 163 -35.52 8.54 -8.84
N ASN A 164 -35.22 9.60 -9.57
CA ASN A 164 -36.16 10.26 -10.48
C ASN A 164 -35.95 9.92 -11.96
N THR A 165 -35.16 8.92 -12.27
CA THR A 165 -34.89 8.50 -13.66
C THR A 165 -34.86 6.98 -13.78
N ASP A 166 -35.40 6.50 -14.91
CA ASP A 166 -35.34 5.08 -15.27
C ASP A 166 -33.96 4.70 -15.88
N ASP A 167 -33.09 5.67 -16.16
CA ASP A 167 -31.77 5.48 -16.75
C ASP A 167 -30.68 5.82 -15.75
N LEU A 168 -30.30 4.81 -14.97
CA LEU A 168 -29.18 4.88 -13.98
C LEU A 168 -27.87 5.29 -14.62
N TYR A 169 -27.59 4.82 -15.83
CA TYR A 169 -26.33 5.10 -16.53
C TYR A 169 -26.19 6.58 -16.87
N SER A 170 -27.26 7.18 -17.40
CA SER A 170 -27.27 8.63 -17.67
C SER A 170 -27.15 9.46 -16.40
N SER A 171 -27.77 9.04 -15.30
CA SER A 171 -27.71 9.75 -14.02
C SER A 171 -26.29 9.81 -13.45
N VAL A 172 -25.55 8.69 -13.51
CA VAL A 172 -24.16 8.64 -13.06
C VAL A 172 -23.25 9.46 -13.97
N ASN A 173 -23.50 9.45 -15.30
CA ASN A 173 -22.70 10.22 -16.26
C ASN A 173 -22.92 11.74 -16.18
N TYR A 174 -23.97 12.21 -15.53
CA TYR A 174 -24.14 13.65 -15.25
C TYR A 174 -23.22 14.14 -14.16
N TYR A 175 -22.69 13.26 -13.30
CA TYR A 175 -21.76 13.60 -12.23
C TYR A 175 -20.33 13.68 -12.78
N ILE A 176 -19.76 14.89 -12.76
CA ILE A 176 -18.41 15.20 -13.25
C ILE A 176 -17.49 15.80 -12.18
N GLY A 177 -17.94 15.86 -10.92
CA GLY A 177 -17.20 16.46 -9.79
C GLY A 177 -15.81 15.83 -9.58
N THR A 178 -15.61 14.57 -9.97
CA THR A 178 -14.30 13.90 -9.89
C THR A 178 -13.25 14.44 -10.86
N ASP A 179 -13.66 15.12 -11.93
CA ASP A 179 -12.78 15.60 -13.00
C ASP A 179 -12.20 17.01 -12.73
N LYS A 180 -12.37 17.52 -11.49
CA LYS A 180 -12.00 18.89 -11.10
C LYS A 180 -12.65 19.97 -11.99
N ALA A 181 -13.83 19.69 -12.46
CA ALA A 181 -14.64 20.64 -13.21
C ALA A 181 -15.14 21.77 -12.30
N LEU A 182 -15.50 22.91 -12.88
CA LEU A 182 -16.08 24.04 -12.15
C LEU A 182 -17.54 23.77 -11.69
N ARG A 183 -18.07 22.62 -12.04
CA ARG A 183 -19.46 22.20 -11.79
C ARG A 183 -19.46 20.72 -11.47
N ASP A 184 -20.37 20.32 -10.58
CA ASP A 184 -20.40 18.94 -10.10
C ASP A 184 -21.28 18.04 -10.97
N PHE A 185 -22.29 18.63 -11.64
CA PHE A 185 -23.20 17.93 -12.54
C PHE A 185 -23.38 18.69 -13.84
N GLN A 186 -23.37 17.95 -14.94
CA GLN A 186 -23.59 18.52 -16.27
C GLN A 186 -24.41 17.59 -17.16
N GLY A 187 -25.52 18.09 -17.70
CA GLY A 187 -26.32 17.47 -18.76
C GLY A 187 -26.16 18.23 -20.08
N ARG A 188 -26.89 17.79 -21.10
CA ARG A 188 -26.77 18.33 -22.46
C ARG A 188 -27.07 19.85 -22.54
N ASN A 189 -27.98 20.37 -21.74
CA ASN A 189 -28.43 21.77 -21.76
C ASN A 189 -28.49 22.41 -20.35
N TRP A 190 -27.90 21.82 -19.34
CA TRP A 190 -27.92 22.30 -17.96
C TRP A 190 -26.64 21.88 -17.22
N ALA A 191 -26.30 22.60 -16.14
CA ALA A 191 -25.24 22.28 -15.23
C ALA A 191 -25.46 22.90 -13.85
N VAL A 192 -24.98 22.22 -12.80
CA VAL A 192 -25.06 22.64 -11.39
C VAL A 192 -23.70 22.48 -10.75
#